data_bef4109a37560d6e2bd3aa016d7c610b
#
_entry.id   bef4109a37560d6e2bd3aa016d7c610b
#
_cell.length_a   1.000
_cell.length_b   1.000
_cell.length_c   1.000
_cell.angle_alpha   90.00
_cell.angle_beta   90.00
_cell.angle_gamma   90.00
#
_symmetry.space_group_name_H-M   'P 1'
#
loop_
_entity.id
_entity.type
_entity.pdbx_description
1 polymer ?
#
loop_
_entity_poly.entity_id
_entity_poly.type
_entity_poly.pdbx_seq_one_letter_code
_entity_poly.pdbx_strand_id
1 'polypeptide(L)'
;MSGLIVNIDRVAALRQIGTAATPDPVAAAVLIETAGAGGVAVHLWKDRRHIQDRDVRILRQIVQSMFILEIAPTSEMAGVALDLKPDRIVLVPEQYEETTPAGGLDLIVHKDSVAETISTFQNNGLSAGVLIDSDPEQIRIAHQINANQVTLHLKAFHDAKTAIKKQRAFDETVDAVKLSRRLNLQVAVCRGLDYNTIRTFKKLPEIDEFIIGHGIVARALLTGFEKAVRDMLDLIKAL
;
A
#
# COMPACT_ATOMS: atom_id res chain seq x y z
N MET A 1 13.66 -11.61 -3.24
CA MET A 1 12.63 -12.23 -2.36
C MET A 1 11.64 -11.13 -2.03
N SER A 2 10.35 -11.35 -2.28
CA SER A 2 9.32 -10.33 -2.08
C SER A 2 9.15 -9.98 -0.59
N GLY A 3 9.01 -8.69 -0.29
CA GLY A 3 8.81 -8.20 1.08
C GLY A 3 7.34 -8.17 1.48
N LEU A 4 7.05 -8.30 2.78
CA LEU A 4 5.74 -8.04 3.36
C LEU A 4 5.72 -6.65 4.00
N ILE A 5 4.85 -5.79 3.51
CA ILE A 5 4.49 -4.51 4.15
C ILE A 5 3.09 -4.66 4.75
N VAL A 6 2.93 -4.30 6.02
CA VAL A 6 1.63 -4.39 6.68
C VAL A 6 0.98 -3.01 6.75
N ASN A 7 -0.18 -2.87 6.08
CA ASN A 7 -0.99 -1.65 6.22
C ASN A 7 -1.85 -1.75 7.48
N ILE A 8 -1.72 -0.77 8.39
CA ILE A 8 -2.37 -0.77 9.71
C ILE A 8 -3.58 0.16 9.82
N ASP A 9 -4.10 0.67 8.71
CA ASP A 9 -5.29 1.55 8.72
C ASP A 9 -6.49 0.91 9.40
N ARG A 10 -6.65 -0.43 9.28
CA ARG A 10 -7.76 -1.15 9.92
C ARG A 10 -7.64 -1.20 11.43
N VAL A 11 -6.45 -1.09 11.99
CA VAL A 11 -6.24 -0.94 13.44
C VAL A 11 -6.75 0.44 13.88
N ALA A 12 -6.38 1.48 13.14
CA ALA A 12 -6.87 2.84 13.40
C ALA A 12 -8.38 2.94 13.20
N ALA A 13 -8.95 2.28 12.19
CA ALA A 13 -10.40 2.24 11.96
C ALA A 13 -11.14 1.59 13.14
N LEU A 14 -10.62 0.48 13.70
CA LEU A 14 -11.18 -0.16 14.89
C LEU A 14 -11.16 0.78 16.11
N ARG A 15 -10.10 1.57 16.28
CA ARG A 15 -10.02 2.60 17.33
C ARG A 15 -11.14 3.63 17.22
N GLN A 16 -11.55 3.98 15.98
CA GLN A 16 -12.59 5.00 15.75
C GLN A 16 -14.03 4.50 16.00
N ILE A 17 -14.25 3.19 16.12
CA ILE A 17 -15.59 2.64 16.39
C ILE A 17 -16.06 2.99 17.82
N GLY A 18 -15.11 3.18 18.74
CA GLY A 18 -15.40 3.50 20.14
C GLY A 18 -14.86 4.86 20.58
N THR A 19 -15.02 5.16 21.85
CA THR A 19 -14.44 6.34 22.51
C THR A 19 -13.06 6.06 23.12
N ALA A 20 -12.59 4.82 23.03
CA ALA A 20 -11.32 4.38 23.59
C ALA A 20 -10.13 4.74 22.67
N ALA A 21 -8.95 4.93 23.27
CA ALA A 21 -7.71 5.16 22.52
C ALA A 21 -7.11 3.86 21.92
N THR A 22 -7.77 2.73 22.09
CA THR A 22 -7.34 1.41 21.67
C THR A 22 -8.30 0.78 20.65
N PRO A 23 -7.79 -0.09 19.73
CA PRO A 23 -6.37 -0.48 19.59
C PRO A 23 -5.52 0.67 19.04
N ASP A 24 -4.28 0.83 19.53
CA ASP A 24 -3.36 1.86 19.03
C ASP A 24 -2.55 1.32 17.83
N PRO A 25 -2.62 1.94 16.62
CA PRO A 25 -1.83 1.54 15.46
C PRO A 25 -0.32 1.63 15.71
N VAL A 26 0.13 2.51 16.60
CA VAL A 26 1.53 2.61 17.00
C VAL A 26 2.01 1.33 17.71
N ALA A 27 1.21 0.81 18.65
CA ALA A 27 1.52 -0.46 19.31
C ALA A 27 1.49 -1.64 18.33
N ALA A 28 0.54 -1.64 17.38
CA ALA A 28 0.47 -2.67 16.35
C ALA A 28 1.73 -2.68 15.46
N ALA A 29 2.27 -1.51 15.09
CA ALA A 29 3.47 -1.39 14.27
C ALA A 29 4.68 -2.09 14.93
N VAL A 30 4.88 -1.90 16.24
CA VAL A 30 5.97 -2.56 16.99
C VAL A 30 5.84 -4.08 16.94
N LEU A 31 4.63 -4.62 17.15
CA LEU A 31 4.40 -6.06 17.09
C LEU A 31 4.64 -6.63 15.69
N ILE A 32 4.26 -5.88 14.66
CA ILE A 32 4.41 -6.25 13.25
C ILE A 32 5.89 -6.31 12.86
N GLU A 33 6.70 -5.31 13.25
CA GLU A 33 8.14 -5.31 13.01
C GLU A 33 8.84 -6.45 13.77
N THR A 34 8.50 -6.64 15.04
CA THR A 34 9.04 -7.73 15.87
C THR A 34 8.74 -9.11 15.26
N ALA A 35 7.60 -9.25 14.58
CA ALA A 35 7.24 -10.47 13.87
C ALA A 35 8.04 -10.67 12.56
N GLY A 36 8.77 -9.66 12.07
CA GLY A 36 9.66 -9.73 10.92
C GLY A 36 9.09 -9.16 9.62
N ALA A 37 8.04 -8.34 9.65
CA ALA A 37 7.58 -7.61 8.46
C ALA A 37 8.67 -6.66 7.96
N GLY A 38 8.74 -6.46 6.64
CA GLY A 38 9.68 -5.56 5.99
C GLY A 38 9.31 -4.09 6.12
N GLY A 39 8.11 -3.78 6.59
CA GLY A 39 7.67 -2.41 6.81
C GLY A 39 6.21 -2.28 7.23
N VAL A 40 5.85 -1.04 7.49
CA VAL A 40 4.50 -0.62 7.86
C VAL A 40 4.02 0.47 6.90
N ALA A 41 2.78 0.34 6.43
CA ALA A 41 2.12 1.35 5.60
C ALA A 41 0.90 1.93 6.32
N VAL A 42 0.67 3.22 6.13
CA VAL A 42 -0.51 3.93 6.62
C VAL A 42 -1.03 4.89 5.56
N HIS A 43 -2.35 5.03 5.47
CA HIS A 43 -3.00 6.04 4.66
C HIS A 43 -3.47 7.20 5.54
N LEU A 44 -2.86 8.35 5.36
CA LEU A 44 -3.29 9.59 6.02
C LEU A 44 -4.31 10.30 5.12
N TRP A 45 -5.59 10.15 5.46
CA TRP A 45 -6.69 10.85 4.80
C TRP A 45 -6.67 12.34 5.11
N LYS A 46 -7.13 13.16 4.21
CA LYS A 46 -7.27 14.61 4.43
C LYS A 46 -8.13 14.93 5.66
N ASP A 47 -9.18 14.18 5.88
CA ASP A 47 -10.09 14.35 7.03
C ASP A 47 -9.64 13.59 8.30
N ARG A 48 -8.49 12.91 8.26
CA ARG A 48 -7.91 12.13 9.39
C ARG A 48 -8.90 11.11 9.98
N ARG A 49 -9.78 10.52 9.16
CA ARG A 49 -10.85 9.61 9.62
C ARG A 49 -10.36 8.36 10.36
N HIS A 50 -9.16 7.87 10.11
CA HIS A 50 -8.59 6.68 10.75
C HIS A 50 -7.24 6.97 11.36
N ILE A 51 -6.19 7.03 10.54
CA ILE A 51 -4.84 7.46 10.92
C ILE A 51 -4.88 8.98 11.14
N GLN A 52 -4.22 9.44 12.19
CA GLN A 52 -4.16 10.84 12.60
C GLN A 52 -2.73 11.37 12.59
N ASP A 53 -2.56 12.70 12.59
CA ASP A 53 -1.24 13.35 12.58
C ASP A 53 -0.34 12.91 13.74
N ARG A 54 -0.92 12.61 14.92
CA ARG A 54 -0.21 12.02 16.06
C ARG A 54 0.41 10.67 15.67
N ASP A 55 -0.37 9.82 15.01
CA ASP A 55 0.06 8.46 14.69
C ASP A 55 1.24 8.47 13.73
N VAL A 56 1.16 9.23 12.64
CA VAL A 56 2.24 9.30 11.64
C VAL A 56 3.54 9.86 12.21
N ARG A 57 3.45 10.85 13.10
CA ARG A 57 4.63 11.43 13.76
C ARG A 57 5.32 10.43 14.68
N ILE A 58 4.56 9.66 15.45
CA ILE A 58 5.13 8.64 16.35
C ILE A 58 5.66 7.45 15.52
N LEU A 59 4.88 6.97 14.54
CA LEU A 59 5.31 5.88 13.66
C LEU A 59 6.64 6.21 12.97
N ARG A 60 6.82 7.44 12.47
CA ARG A 60 8.09 7.86 11.85
C ARG A 60 9.29 7.76 12.80
N GLN A 61 9.08 7.95 14.10
CA GLN A 61 10.15 7.89 15.11
C GLN A 61 10.47 6.45 15.53
N ILE A 62 9.48 5.56 15.56
CA ILE A 62 9.64 4.22 16.13
C ILE A 62 9.86 3.12 15.10
N VAL A 63 9.31 3.25 13.87
CA VAL A 63 9.46 2.25 12.81
C VAL A 63 10.91 2.23 12.34
N GLN A 64 11.58 1.09 12.50
CA GLN A 64 12.98 0.87 12.13
C GLN A 64 13.15 0.25 10.75
N SER A 65 12.11 -0.43 10.26
CA SER A 65 12.02 -0.99 8.92
C SER A 65 11.57 0.09 7.92
N MET A 66 10.80 -0.25 6.90
CA MET A 66 10.26 0.73 5.95
C MET A 66 8.96 1.35 6.45
N PHE A 67 8.91 2.67 6.57
CA PHE A 67 7.68 3.43 6.82
C PHE A 67 7.13 4.02 5.53
N ILE A 68 5.98 3.53 5.08
CA ILE A 68 5.29 3.99 3.87
C ILE A 68 4.10 4.87 4.25
N LEU A 69 4.04 6.07 3.68
CA LEU A 69 2.94 7.00 3.83
C LEU A 69 2.12 7.07 2.53
N GLU A 70 0.87 6.62 2.58
CA GLU A 70 -0.10 6.75 1.50
C GLU A 70 -0.86 8.08 1.68
N ILE A 71 -0.87 8.94 0.65
CA ILE A 71 -1.51 10.27 0.69
C ILE A 71 -2.11 10.65 -0.67
N ALA A 72 -3.11 11.52 -0.66
CA ALA A 72 -3.60 12.17 -1.88
C ALA A 72 -2.59 13.20 -2.41
N PRO A 73 -2.50 13.41 -3.75
CA PRO A 73 -1.59 14.38 -4.38
C PRO A 73 -2.11 15.83 -4.22
N THR A 74 -2.27 16.28 -2.97
CA THR A 74 -2.68 17.66 -2.64
C THR A 74 -1.54 18.41 -1.97
N SER A 75 -1.52 19.75 -2.09
CA SER A 75 -0.47 20.58 -1.50
C SER A 75 -0.37 20.44 0.02
N GLU A 76 -1.51 20.29 0.71
CA GLU A 76 -1.55 20.06 2.15
C GLU A 76 -0.83 18.76 2.51
N MET A 77 -1.21 17.65 1.84
CA MET A 77 -0.65 16.34 2.15
C MET A 77 0.82 16.24 1.73
N ALA A 78 1.20 16.92 0.65
CA ALA A 78 2.59 17.04 0.23
C ALA A 78 3.43 17.75 1.31
N GLY A 79 2.93 18.83 1.90
CA GLY A 79 3.56 19.51 3.04
C GLY A 79 3.78 18.57 4.23
N VAL A 80 2.76 17.79 4.60
CA VAL A 80 2.88 16.78 5.68
C VAL A 80 3.97 15.75 5.37
N ALA A 81 4.03 15.25 4.13
CA ALA A 81 5.04 14.26 3.75
C ALA A 81 6.46 14.83 3.77
N LEU A 82 6.64 16.09 3.33
CA LEU A 82 7.95 16.79 3.36
C LEU A 82 8.45 17.01 4.78
N ASP A 83 7.55 17.33 5.72
CA ASP A 83 7.91 17.48 7.14
C ASP A 83 8.23 16.13 7.80
N LEU A 84 7.42 15.12 7.50
CA LEU A 84 7.52 13.79 8.13
C LEU A 84 8.71 12.98 7.61
N LYS A 85 9.04 13.13 6.32
CA LYS A 85 10.11 12.40 5.62
C LYS A 85 9.99 10.88 5.79
N PRO A 86 8.89 10.24 5.35
CA PRO A 86 8.77 8.80 5.35
C PRO A 86 9.81 8.17 4.42
N ASP A 87 10.07 6.88 4.56
CA ASP A 87 11.00 6.17 3.68
C ASP A 87 10.47 6.07 2.23
N ARG A 88 9.13 6.02 2.10
CA ARG A 88 8.46 6.08 0.80
C ARG A 88 7.09 6.74 0.93
N ILE A 89 6.72 7.48 -0.12
CA ILE A 89 5.39 8.06 -0.30
C ILE A 89 4.70 7.30 -1.43
N VAL A 90 3.42 6.94 -1.25
CA VAL A 90 2.58 6.40 -2.32
C VAL A 90 1.41 7.35 -2.52
N LEU A 91 1.32 7.91 -3.73
CA LEU A 91 0.20 8.77 -4.10
C LEU A 91 -1.02 7.91 -4.43
N VAL A 92 -2.13 8.21 -3.76
CA VAL A 92 -3.40 7.49 -3.86
C VAL A 92 -4.53 8.45 -4.22
N PRO A 93 -5.65 7.98 -4.82
CA PRO A 93 -6.77 8.84 -5.11
C PRO A 93 -7.42 9.38 -3.82
N GLU A 94 -7.83 10.65 -3.85
CA GLU A 94 -8.65 11.24 -2.81
C GLU A 94 -10.11 10.88 -3.09
N GLN A 95 -10.68 9.99 -2.30
CA GLN A 95 -12.10 9.63 -2.38
C GLN A 95 -12.77 9.82 -1.02
N TYR A 96 -13.92 10.47 -1.04
CA TYR A 96 -14.70 10.80 0.18
C TYR A 96 -15.61 9.65 0.64
N GLU A 97 -15.72 8.56 -0.11
CA GLU A 97 -16.56 7.42 0.27
C GLU A 97 -15.91 6.57 1.36
N GLU A 98 -16.72 6.08 2.30
CA GLU A 98 -16.29 5.38 3.52
C GLU A 98 -15.56 4.06 3.29
N THR A 99 -15.61 3.52 2.10
CA THR A 99 -14.98 2.27 1.72
C THR A 99 -13.71 2.51 0.89
N THR A 100 -12.80 1.57 0.94
CA THR A 100 -11.58 1.48 0.11
C THR A 100 -11.76 2.13 -1.28
N PRO A 101 -10.80 2.98 -1.75
CA PRO A 101 -10.87 3.60 -3.06
C PRO A 101 -11.33 2.64 -4.15
N ALA A 102 -12.22 3.08 -5.04
CA ALA A 102 -12.82 2.22 -6.07
C ALA A 102 -11.81 1.71 -7.10
N GLY A 103 -10.62 2.31 -7.15
CA GLY A 103 -9.52 1.96 -8.06
C GLY A 103 -8.23 2.68 -7.67
N GLY A 104 -7.26 2.64 -8.56
CA GLY A 104 -6.03 3.41 -8.48
C GLY A 104 -6.21 4.87 -8.88
N LEU A 105 -5.14 5.65 -8.76
CA LEU A 105 -5.07 7.02 -9.24
C LEU A 105 -5.11 7.04 -10.78
N ASP A 106 -5.96 7.86 -11.35
CA ASP A 106 -6.02 8.03 -12.81
C ASP A 106 -4.93 9.00 -13.28
N LEU A 107 -3.82 8.43 -13.75
CA LEU A 107 -2.68 9.21 -14.25
C LEU A 107 -2.93 9.82 -15.63
N ILE A 108 -3.93 9.35 -16.40
CA ILE A 108 -4.28 9.96 -17.68
C ILE A 108 -4.85 11.36 -17.43
N VAL A 109 -5.73 11.46 -16.44
CA VAL A 109 -6.39 12.72 -16.07
C VAL A 109 -5.47 13.63 -15.26
N HIS A 110 -4.65 13.06 -14.36
CA HIS A 110 -3.89 13.81 -13.35
C HIS A 110 -2.37 13.85 -13.60
N LYS A 111 -1.93 13.56 -14.84
CA LYS A 111 -0.50 13.41 -15.19
C LYS A 111 0.36 14.55 -14.69
N ASP A 112 0.02 15.79 -15.04
CA ASP A 112 0.87 16.95 -14.78
C ASP A 112 0.97 17.26 -13.28
N SER A 113 -0.15 17.22 -12.55
CA SER A 113 -0.18 17.48 -11.12
C SER A 113 0.55 16.40 -10.30
N VAL A 114 0.42 15.14 -10.72
CA VAL A 114 1.14 14.03 -10.08
C VAL A 114 2.63 14.10 -10.40
N ALA A 115 3.02 14.44 -11.63
CA ALA A 115 4.42 14.64 -12.02
C ALA A 115 5.10 15.73 -11.19
N GLU A 116 4.44 16.88 -11.01
CA GLU A 116 4.91 17.97 -10.16
C GLU A 116 5.11 17.53 -8.71
N THR A 117 4.13 16.79 -8.16
CA THR A 117 4.18 16.27 -6.79
C THR A 117 5.34 15.29 -6.61
N ILE A 118 5.52 14.33 -7.54
CA ILE A 118 6.63 13.37 -7.52
C ILE A 118 7.97 14.10 -7.59
N SER A 119 8.12 15.05 -8.54
CA SER A 119 9.33 15.85 -8.69
C SER A 119 9.65 16.62 -7.41
N THR A 120 8.64 17.20 -6.75
CA THR A 120 8.81 17.88 -5.47
C THR A 120 9.38 16.97 -4.41
N PHE A 121 8.86 15.75 -4.27
CA PHE A 121 9.37 14.77 -3.30
C PHE A 121 10.80 14.35 -3.62
N GLN A 122 11.08 14.01 -4.87
CA GLN A 122 12.41 13.56 -5.31
C GLN A 122 13.48 14.64 -5.14
N ASN A 123 13.16 15.90 -5.44
CA ASN A 123 14.04 17.04 -5.20
C ASN A 123 14.36 17.25 -3.71
N ASN A 124 13.54 16.73 -2.82
CA ASN A 124 13.77 16.71 -1.37
C ASN A 124 14.33 15.36 -0.85
N GLY A 125 14.79 14.48 -1.76
CA GLY A 125 15.41 13.21 -1.40
C GLY A 125 14.44 12.12 -0.96
N LEU A 126 13.13 12.27 -1.26
CA LEU A 126 12.10 11.30 -0.88
C LEU A 126 11.75 10.39 -2.06
N SER A 127 11.58 9.09 -1.80
CA SER A 127 11.08 8.15 -2.77
C SER A 127 9.56 8.27 -2.90
N ALA A 128 9.05 8.36 -4.15
CA ALA A 128 7.63 8.50 -4.42
C ALA A 128 7.15 7.49 -5.48
N GLY A 129 6.04 6.84 -5.19
CA GLY A 129 5.33 5.92 -6.08
C GLY A 129 3.86 6.30 -6.22
N VAL A 130 3.14 5.54 -7.02
CA VAL A 130 1.72 5.75 -7.32
C VAL A 130 0.94 4.46 -7.15
N LEU A 131 -0.26 4.55 -6.59
CA LEU A 131 -1.26 3.47 -6.57
C LEU A 131 -2.09 3.57 -7.84
N ILE A 132 -2.01 2.56 -8.72
CA ILE A 132 -2.71 2.51 -10.00
C ILE A 132 -3.38 1.16 -10.23
N ASP A 133 -4.32 1.11 -11.15
CA ASP A 133 -4.88 -0.14 -11.63
C ASP A 133 -3.90 -0.87 -12.57
N SER A 134 -4.14 -2.17 -12.83
CA SER A 134 -3.30 -3.00 -13.70
C SER A 134 -3.52 -2.67 -15.20
N ASP A 135 -3.41 -1.40 -15.56
CA ASP A 135 -3.58 -0.86 -16.90
C ASP A 135 -2.22 -0.48 -17.50
N PRO A 136 -1.89 -0.98 -18.72
CA PRO A 136 -0.61 -0.67 -19.37
C PRO A 136 -0.37 0.83 -19.63
N GLU A 137 -1.42 1.62 -19.86
CA GLU A 137 -1.29 3.05 -20.11
C GLU A 137 -0.94 3.79 -18.82
N GLN A 138 -1.59 3.46 -17.71
CA GLN A 138 -1.27 3.99 -16.37
C GLN A 138 0.21 3.71 -16.02
N ILE A 139 0.69 2.50 -16.31
CA ILE A 139 2.08 2.11 -16.02
C ILE A 139 3.08 2.92 -16.88
N ARG A 140 2.79 3.12 -18.18
CA ARG A 140 3.65 3.94 -19.03
C ARG A 140 3.69 5.39 -18.57
N ILE A 141 2.56 5.94 -18.12
CA ILE A 141 2.53 7.30 -17.57
C ILE A 141 3.31 7.35 -16.25
N ALA A 142 3.17 6.37 -15.36
CA ALA A 142 3.95 6.30 -14.13
C ALA A 142 5.46 6.34 -14.42
N HIS A 143 5.92 5.62 -15.43
CA HIS A 143 7.31 5.70 -15.89
C HIS A 143 7.67 7.08 -16.46
N GLN A 144 6.81 7.68 -17.29
CA GLN A 144 7.07 9.01 -17.90
C GLN A 144 7.19 10.12 -16.86
N ILE A 145 6.46 10.04 -15.76
CA ILE A 145 6.51 10.99 -14.65
C ILE A 145 7.59 10.66 -13.62
N ASN A 146 8.48 9.71 -13.94
CA ASN A 146 9.60 9.25 -13.11
C ASN A 146 9.18 8.71 -11.72
N ALA A 147 8.02 8.06 -11.59
CA ALA A 147 7.68 7.37 -10.37
C ALA A 147 8.73 6.31 -10.01
N ASN A 148 9.12 6.18 -8.74
CA ASN A 148 10.07 5.16 -8.29
C ASN A 148 9.42 3.77 -8.25
N GLN A 149 8.13 3.71 -7.96
CA GLN A 149 7.37 2.48 -7.77
C GLN A 149 5.95 2.62 -8.30
N VAL A 150 5.40 1.52 -8.78
CA VAL A 150 3.95 1.34 -8.96
C VAL A 150 3.44 0.36 -7.91
N THR A 151 2.35 0.73 -7.27
CA THR A 151 1.56 -0.16 -6.41
C THR A 151 0.31 -0.54 -7.18
N LEU A 152 0.21 -1.80 -7.61
CA LEU A 152 -0.91 -2.27 -8.40
C LEU A 152 -2.09 -2.64 -7.50
N HIS A 153 -3.25 -2.05 -7.80
CA HIS A 153 -4.49 -2.26 -7.07
C HIS A 153 -5.21 -3.52 -7.53
N LEU A 154 -5.32 -4.55 -6.69
CA LEU A 154 -5.90 -5.85 -7.06
C LEU A 154 -7.42 -5.93 -6.88
N LYS A 155 -8.15 -4.80 -6.91
CA LYS A 155 -9.60 -4.79 -6.71
C LYS A 155 -10.34 -5.63 -7.75
N ALA A 156 -10.00 -5.52 -9.02
CA ALA A 156 -10.63 -6.29 -10.09
C ALA A 156 -10.51 -7.81 -9.86
N PHE A 157 -9.35 -8.26 -9.39
CA PHE A 157 -9.11 -9.65 -8.99
C PHE A 157 -9.92 -10.05 -7.75
N HIS A 158 -9.98 -9.19 -6.74
CA HIS A 158 -10.70 -9.44 -5.49
C HIS A 158 -12.21 -9.51 -5.70
N ASP A 159 -12.78 -8.55 -6.44
CA ASP A 159 -14.23 -8.42 -6.62
C ASP A 159 -14.80 -9.36 -7.70
N ALA A 160 -13.95 -10.09 -8.39
CA ALA A 160 -14.35 -11.01 -9.45
C ALA A 160 -15.22 -12.15 -8.90
N LYS A 161 -16.51 -12.16 -9.29
CA LYS A 161 -17.50 -13.14 -8.81
C LYS A 161 -17.45 -14.50 -9.55
N THR A 162 -16.73 -14.57 -10.68
CA THR A 162 -16.60 -15.81 -11.46
C THR A 162 -15.14 -16.17 -11.68
N ALA A 163 -14.85 -17.48 -11.80
CA ALA A 163 -13.49 -17.95 -12.04
C ALA A 163 -12.88 -17.35 -13.32
N ILE A 164 -13.68 -17.18 -14.38
CA ILE A 164 -13.23 -16.58 -15.64
C ILE A 164 -12.80 -15.12 -15.45
N LYS A 165 -13.62 -14.31 -14.77
CA LYS A 165 -13.27 -12.89 -14.49
C LYS A 165 -12.06 -12.80 -13.56
N LYS A 166 -11.96 -13.69 -12.59
CA LYS A 166 -10.82 -13.73 -11.67
C LYS A 166 -9.53 -14.08 -12.40
N GLN A 167 -9.56 -15.07 -13.29
CA GLN A 167 -8.41 -15.44 -14.10
C GLN A 167 -7.99 -14.29 -15.01
N ARG A 168 -8.93 -13.65 -15.70
CA ARG A 168 -8.64 -12.50 -16.54
C ARG A 168 -7.98 -11.35 -15.77
N ALA A 169 -8.54 -10.96 -14.63
CA ALA A 169 -7.95 -9.91 -13.78
C ALA A 169 -6.56 -10.28 -13.25
N PHE A 170 -6.32 -11.57 -12.99
CA PHE A 170 -4.99 -12.08 -12.65
C PHE A 170 -4.02 -11.96 -13.82
N ASP A 171 -4.42 -12.37 -15.03
CA ASP A 171 -3.58 -12.28 -16.24
C ASP A 171 -3.22 -10.82 -16.55
N GLU A 172 -4.19 -9.90 -16.44
CA GLU A 172 -3.96 -8.45 -16.57
C GLU A 172 -2.93 -7.95 -15.51
N THR A 173 -3.00 -8.46 -14.28
CA THR A 173 -2.01 -8.14 -13.24
C THR A 173 -0.62 -8.69 -13.58
N VAL A 174 -0.53 -9.91 -14.09
CA VAL A 174 0.73 -10.52 -14.54
C VAL A 174 1.40 -9.67 -15.62
N ASP A 175 0.64 -9.24 -16.61
CA ASP A 175 1.14 -8.40 -17.70
C ASP A 175 1.57 -7.01 -17.19
N ALA A 176 0.81 -6.43 -16.25
CA ALA A 176 1.14 -5.17 -15.58
C ALA A 176 2.48 -5.26 -14.80
N VAL A 177 2.67 -6.32 -14.01
CA VAL A 177 3.93 -6.58 -13.28
C VAL A 177 5.11 -6.66 -14.25
N LYS A 178 5.00 -7.48 -15.30
CA LYS A 178 6.05 -7.65 -16.32
C LYS A 178 6.35 -6.35 -17.06
N LEU A 179 5.35 -5.56 -17.39
CA LEU A 179 5.54 -4.26 -18.05
C LEU A 179 6.27 -3.29 -17.12
N SER A 180 5.85 -3.20 -15.87
CA SER A 180 6.48 -2.34 -14.86
C SER A 180 7.97 -2.67 -14.69
N ARG A 181 8.30 -3.95 -14.60
CA ARG A 181 9.72 -4.41 -14.50
C ARG A 181 10.53 -4.06 -15.74
N ARG A 182 9.98 -4.21 -16.94
CA ARG A 182 10.65 -3.80 -18.19
C ARG A 182 10.93 -2.29 -18.25
N LEU A 183 10.11 -1.50 -17.57
CA LEU A 183 10.29 -0.05 -17.45
C LEU A 183 11.14 0.35 -16.22
N ASN A 184 11.78 -0.62 -15.55
CA ASN A 184 12.60 -0.43 -14.34
C ASN A 184 11.87 0.20 -13.15
N LEU A 185 10.56 0.02 -13.07
CA LEU A 185 9.77 0.42 -11.91
C LEU A 185 9.85 -0.67 -10.83
N GLN A 186 9.93 -0.27 -9.56
CA GLN A 186 9.63 -1.17 -8.46
C GLN A 186 8.13 -1.51 -8.47
N VAL A 187 7.79 -2.74 -8.07
CA VAL A 187 6.43 -3.23 -8.14
C VAL A 187 5.95 -3.70 -6.78
N ALA A 188 4.95 -3.04 -6.25
CA ALA A 188 4.17 -3.54 -5.15
C ALA A 188 2.76 -3.93 -5.61
N VAL A 189 2.12 -4.83 -4.88
CA VAL A 189 0.71 -5.17 -5.08
C VAL A 189 -0.05 -4.99 -3.77
N CYS A 190 -1.26 -4.47 -3.85
CA CYS A 190 -2.06 -4.24 -2.66
C CYS A 190 -3.55 -4.50 -2.89
N ARG A 191 -4.31 -4.52 -1.80
CA ARG A 191 -5.76 -4.72 -1.77
C ARG A 191 -6.19 -6.14 -2.18
N GLY A 192 -7.17 -6.68 -1.52
CA GLY A 192 -7.72 -8.01 -1.82
C GLY A 192 -6.80 -9.21 -1.57
N LEU A 193 -5.68 -8.99 -0.89
CA LEU A 193 -4.75 -10.05 -0.49
C LEU A 193 -5.08 -10.58 0.91
N ASP A 194 -5.13 -11.90 1.01
CA ASP A 194 -5.28 -12.67 2.24
C ASP A 194 -4.48 -13.99 2.17
N TYR A 195 -4.60 -14.83 3.19
CA TYR A 195 -3.87 -16.12 3.31
C TYR A 195 -4.24 -17.14 2.23
N ASN A 196 -5.36 -16.95 1.52
CA ASN A 196 -5.78 -17.82 0.43
C ASN A 196 -5.32 -17.23 -0.92
N THR A 197 -5.58 -15.95 -1.14
CA THR A 197 -5.32 -15.28 -2.41
C THR A 197 -3.83 -15.08 -2.68
N ILE A 198 -2.99 -14.88 -1.66
CA ILE A 198 -1.54 -14.72 -1.82
C ILE A 198 -0.89 -15.88 -2.60
N ARG A 199 -1.37 -17.11 -2.44
CA ARG A 199 -0.86 -18.31 -3.10
C ARG A 199 -0.99 -18.28 -4.63
N THR A 200 -1.90 -17.47 -5.15
CA THR A 200 -2.09 -17.29 -6.60
C THR A 200 -0.86 -16.64 -7.25
N PHE A 201 -0.09 -15.86 -6.48
CA PHE A 201 1.09 -15.13 -6.95
C PHE A 201 2.39 -15.94 -6.96
N LYS A 202 2.34 -17.26 -6.71
CA LYS A 202 3.49 -18.17 -6.62
C LYS A 202 4.44 -18.16 -7.84
N LYS A 203 4.01 -17.66 -8.99
CA LYS A 203 4.80 -17.64 -10.22
C LYS A 203 5.17 -16.23 -10.67
N LEU A 204 5.17 -15.27 -9.77
CA LEU A 204 5.47 -13.86 -10.05
C LEU A 204 6.57 -13.32 -9.14
N PRO A 205 7.82 -13.80 -9.34
CA PRO A 205 8.96 -13.35 -8.53
C PRO A 205 9.34 -11.87 -8.78
N GLU A 206 8.75 -11.26 -9.81
CA GLU A 206 8.95 -9.85 -10.17
C GLU A 206 8.26 -8.86 -9.23
N ILE A 207 7.38 -9.30 -8.34
CA ILE A 207 6.78 -8.47 -7.30
C ILE A 207 7.81 -8.25 -6.19
N ASP A 208 8.12 -6.98 -5.92
CA ASP A 208 9.05 -6.61 -4.85
C ASP A 208 8.37 -6.65 -3.48
N GLU A 209 7.11 -6.21 -3.39
CA GLU A 209 6.40 -6.05 -2.12
C GLU A 209 4.92 -6.44 -2.21
N PHE A 210 4.44 -7.10 -1.16
CA PHE A 210 3.02 -7.33 -0.90
C PHE A 210 2.57 -6.41 0.23
N ILE A 211 1.68 -5.45 -0.06
CA ILE A 211 1.10 -4.54 0.94
C ILE A 211 -0.24 -5.10 1.37
N ILE A 212 -0.30 -5.64 2.59
CA ILE A 212 -1.48 -6.37 3.10
C ILE A 212 -1.98 -5.74 4.40
N GLY A 213 -3.23 -5.31 4.44
CA GLY A 213 -3.84 -4.73 5.62
C GLY A 213 -4.93 -5.64 6.20
N HIS A 214 -6.13 -5.60 5.62
CA HIS A 214 -7.31 -6.26 6.16
C HIS A 214 -7.10 -7.76 6.48
N GLY A 215 -6.47 -8.51 5.58
CA GLY A 215 -6.24 -9.95 5.78
C GLY A 215 -5.43 -10.25 7.03
N ILE A 216 -4.38 -9.45 7.30
CA ILE A 216 -3.54 -9.61 8.50
C ILE A 216 -4.28 -9.15 9.76
N VAL A 217 -4.92 -7.98 9.73
CA VAL A 217 -5.63 -7.44 10.91
C VAL A 217 -6.78 -8.37 11.31
N ALA A 218 -7.58 -8.84 10.35
CA ALA A 218 -8.68 -9.79 10.63
C ALA A 218 -8.19 -11.09 11.29
N ARG A 219 -7.05 -11.64 10.83
CA ARG A 219 -6.45 -12.81 11.47
C ARG A 219 -5.87 -12.47 12.84
N ALA A 220 -5.24 -11.31 12.98
CA ALA A 220 -4.64 -10.86 14.23
C ALA A 220 -5.68 -10.71 15.37
N LEU A 221 -6.93 -10.37 15.06
CA LEU A 221 -8.03 -10.37 16.03
C LEU A 221 -8.28 -11.73 16.68
N LEU A 222 -7.95 -12.82 15.99
CA LEU A 222 -8.16 -14.21 16.45
C LEU A 222 -6.87 -14.84 16.98
N THR A 223 -5.69 -14.42 16.52
CA THR A 223 -4.43 -15.11 16.79
C THR A 223 -3.31 -14.24 17.35
N GLY A 224 -3.52 -12.92 17.41
CA GLY A 224 -2.48 -11.93 17.69
C GLY A 224 -1.66 -11.57 16.46
N PHE A 225 -1.04 -10.37 16.48
CA PHE A 225 -0.27 -9.83 15.34
C PHE A 225 0.96 -10.68 15.01
N GLU A 226 1.71 -11.13 16.02
CA GLU A 226 2.93 -11.90 15.81
C GLU A 226 2.66 -13.15 14.95
N LYS A 227 1.65 -13.95 15.35
CA LYS A 227 1.29 -15.15 14.60
C LYS A 227 0.73 -14.82 13.20
N ALA A 228 -0.13 -13.82 13.10
CA ALA A 228 -0.71 -13.42 11.81
C ALA A 228 0.37 -12.99 10.81
N VAL A 229 1.32 -12.17 11.23
CA VAL A 229 2.43 -11.71 10.37
C VAL A 229 3.35 -12.87 9.98
N ARG A 230 3.76 -13.71 10.93
CA ARG A 230 4.63 -14.87 10.65
C ARG A 230 3.97 -15.86 9.67
N ASP A 231 2.71 -16.19 9.87
CA ASP A 231 1.96 -17.08 8.97
C ASP A 231 1.92 -16.49 7.52
N MET A 232 1.82 -15.17 7.36
CA MET A 232 1.84 -14.53 6.05
C MET A 232 3.25 -14.52 5.44
N LEU A 233 4.27 -14.24 6.24
CA LEU A 233 5.67 -14.30 5.80
C LEU A 233 6.05 -15.68 5.30
N ASP A 234 5.61 -16.74 5.97
CA ASP A 234 5.87 -18.11 5.55
C ASP A 234 5.20 -18.44 4.21
N LEU A 235 4.00 -17.90 3.97
CA LEU A 235 3.34 -18.03 2.67
C LEU A 235 4.09 -17.28 1.57
N ILE A 236 4.56 -16.05 1.82
CA ILE A 236 5.32 -15.26 0.85
C ILE A 236 6.66 -15.92 0.53
N LYS A 237 7.36 -16.45 1.53
CA LYS A 237 8.63 -17.18 1.31
C LYS A 237 8.46 -18.46 0.47
N ALA A 238 7.25 -19.02 0.46
CA ALA A 238 6.92 -20.22 -0.32
C ALA A 238 6.45 -19.93 -1.76
N LEU A 239 6.35 -18.63 -2.15
CA LEU A 239 6.02 -18.21 -3.52
C LEU A 239 7.22 -18.39 -4.45
#